data_e6e63b5f9bc32a72beca76f68847ba1f
#
_entry.id   e6e63b5f9bc32a72beca76f68847ba1f
#
_cell.length_a   1.000
_cell.length_b   1.000
_cell.length_c   1.000
_cell.angle_alpha   90.00
_cell.angle_beta   90.00
_cell.angle_gamma   90.00
#
_symmetry.space_group_name_H-M   'P 1'
#
loop_
_entity.id
_entity.type
_entity.pdbx_description
1 polymer ?
#
loop_
_entity_poly.entity_id
_entity_poly.type
_entity_poly.pdbx_seq_one_letter_code
_entity_poly.pdbx_strand_id
1 'polypeptide(L)'
;MSGKAPKRKGDGYERELAKYFNEKVFDGRDTVQRAPLSGGGAVRSSGGSDLKNTPYIYVEAKRTEKFQIHQSMKQVEENIQISESKDIPVVITRRNRTDTGDSLCVLKLDDFLSMYKLLVEKEEL
;
A
#
# COMPACT_ATOMS: atom_id res chain seq x y z
N MET A 1 -3.80 -24.36 12.94
CA MET A 1 -2.49 -23.90 13.32
C MET A 1 -2.48 -22.39 13.42
N SER A 2 -2.30 -21.93 14.61
CA SER A 2 -2.43 -20.51 14.90
C SER A 2 -1.42 -19.62 14.17
N GLY A 3 -0.22 -20.16 13.92
CA GLY A 3 0.83 -19.36 13.29
C GLY A 3 0.58 -18.98 11.84
N LYS A 4 -0.33 -19.67 11.17
CA LYS A 4 -0.61 -19.39 9.76
C LYS A 4 -1.72 -18.36 9.55
N ALA A 5 -2.59 -18.20 10.53
CA ALA A 5 -3.75 -17.33 10.36
C ALA A 5 -3.40 -15.86 10.10
N PRO A 6 -2.48 -15.23 10.87
CA PRO A 6 -2.12 -13.84 10.62
C PRO A 6 -1.48 -13.63 9.24
N LYS A 7 -0.65 -14.59 8.81
CA LYS A 7 -0.02 -14.49 7.50
C LYS A 7 -1.04 -14.57 6.38
N ARG A 8 -2.00 -15.50 6.48
CA ARG A 8 -3.04 -15.60 5.47
C ARG A 8 -3.89 -14.35 5.40
N LYS A 9 -4.19 -13.76 6.55
CA LYS A 9 -4.98 -12.55 6.62
C LYS A 9 -4.29 -11.41 5.89
N GLY A 10 -2.99 -11.24 6.12
CA GLY A 10 -2.23 -10.21 5.45
C GLY A 10 -2.13 -10.44 3.95
N ASP A 11 -1.82 -11.67 3.55
CA ASP A 11 -1.72 -12.04 2.14
C ASP A 11 -3.06 -11.83 1.43
N GLY A 12 -4.15 -12.19 2.09
CA GLY A 12 -5.49 -11.99 1.53
C GLY A 12 -5.81 -10.54 1.27
N TYR A 13 -5.46 -9.68 2.21
CA TYR A 13 -5.72 -8.26 2.05
C TYR A 13 -4.92 -7.66 0.90
N GLU A 14 -3.65 -8.04 0.78
CA GLU A 14 -2.83 -7.55 -0.33
C GLU A 14 -3.40 -7.96 -1.68
N ARG A 15 -3.90 -9.18 -1.79
CA ARG A 15 -4.54 -9.64 -3.03
C ARG A 15 -5.83 -8.89 -3.31
N GLU A 16 -6.63 -8.66 -2.28
CA GLU A 16 -7.86 -7.88 -2.42
C GLU A 16 -7.57 -6.47 -2.91
N LEU A 17 -6.54 -5.83 -2.33
CA LEU A 17 -6.15 -4.50 -2.74
C LEU A 17 -5.69 -4.48 -4.19
N ALA A 18 -4.85 -5.43 -4.58
CA ALA A 18 -4.38 -5.51 -5.96
C ALA A 18 -5.55 -5.61 -6.93
N LYS A 19 -6.50 -6.49 -6.62
CA LYS A 19 -7.69 -6.65 -7.45
C LYS A 19 -8.50 -5.37 -7.51
N TYR A 20 -8.67 -4.72 -6.38
CA TYR A 20 -9.45 -3.48 -6.31
C TYR A 20 -8.79 -2.36 -7.11
N PHE A 21 -7.48 -2.21 -7.00
CA PHE A 21 -6.74 -1.25 -7.82
C PHE A 21 -6.96 -1.53 -9.30
N ASN A 22 -6.89 -2.79 -9.70
CA ASN A 22 -7.06 -3.16 -11.09
C ASN A 22 -8.45 -2.83 -11.60
N GLU A 23 -9.47 -3.08 -10.78
CA GLU A 23 -10.84 -2.77 -11.16
C GLU A 23 -11.08 -1.26 -11.28
N LYS A 24 -10.53 -0.48 -10.36
CA LYS A 24 -10.83 0.95 -10.30
C LYS A 24 -9.93 1.80 -11.18
N VAL A 25 -8.72 1.35 -11.45
CA VAL A 25 -7.74 2.19 -12.16
C VAL A 25 -7.35 1.61 -13.52
N PHE A 26 -7.34 0.31 -13.66
CA PHE A 26 -6.80 -0.35 -14.86
C PHE A 26 -7.86 -1.16 -15.62
N ASP A 27 -9.12 -0.83 -15.44
CA ASP A 27 -10.23 -1.44 -16.18
C ASP A 27 -10.27 -2.97 -16.06
N GLY A 28 -9.90 -3.48 -14.88
CA GLY A 28 -9.89 -4.92 -14.61
C GLY A 28 -8.68 -5.67 -15.14
N ARG A 29 -7.75 -4.99 -15.80
CA ARG A 29 -6.53 -5.66 -16.27
C ARG A 29 -5.67 -6.05 -15.08
N ASP A 30 -4.96 -7.17 -15.22
CA ASP A 30 -4.12 -7.71 -14.16
C ASP A 30 -2.76 -6.98 -14.11
N THR A 31 -2.80 -5.70 -13.76
CA THR A 31 -1.62 -4.84 -13.70
C THR A 31 -0.96 -4.88 -12.33
N VAL A 32 -1.73 -4.54 -11.30
CA VAL A 32 -1.23 -4.51 -9.92
C VAL A 32 -1.28 -5.92 -9.35
N GLN A 33 -0.21 -6.32 -8.69
CA GLN A 33 -0.10 -7.64 -8.11
C GLN A 33 0.54 -7.54 -6.73
N ARG A 34 0.23 -8.52 -5.90
CA ARG A 34 0.89 -8.64 -4.61
C ARG A 34 2.38 -8.92 -4.85
N ALA A 35 3.24 -8.20 -4.16
CA ALA A 35 4.67 -8.44 -4.26
C ALA A 35 5.00 -9.80 -3.66
N PRO A 36 5.87 -10.58 -4.29
CA PRO A 36 6.21 -11.89 -3.75
C PRO A 36 6.95 -11.77 -2.42
N LEU A 37 6.52 -12.56 -1.45
CA LEU A 37 7.20 -12.68 -0.17
C LEU A 37 8.11 -13.88 -0.25
N SER A 38 9.24 -13.71 -0.88
CA SER A 38 10.14 -14.83 -0.99
C SER A 38 10.81 -15.05 0.36
N GLY A 39 10.52 -16.17 0.92
CA GLY A 39 11.18 -16.79 2.01
C GLY A 39 12.02 -15.93 2.91
N GLY A 40 11.41 -15.38 3.90
CA GLY A 40 12.14 -14.65 4.87
C GLY A 40 12.34 -13.21 4.47
N GLY A 41 13.18 -12.53 5.15
CA GLY A 41 13.28 -11.11 5.08
C GLY A 41 14.08 -10.53 3.91
N ALA A 42 14.57 -11.37 3.02
CA ALA A 42 15.46 -10.87 1.97
C ALA A 42 14.83 -9.77 1.13
N VAL A 43 13.61 -9.98 0.67
CA VAL A 43 12.90 -8.98 -0.11
C VAL A 43 12.57 -7.76 0.75
N ARG A 44 12.14 -8.01 1.97
CA ARG A 44 11.82 -6.93 2.90
C ARG A 44 13.04 -6.12 3.30
N SER A 45 14.17 -6.79 3.45
CA SER A 45 15.39 -6.07 3.80
C SER A 45 15.86 -5.18 2.66
N SER A 46 15.41 -5.44 1.45
CA SER A 46 15.69 -4.56 0.33
C SER A 46 14.64 -3.47 0.14
N GLY A 47 13.66 -3.43 1.03
CA GLY A 47 12.68 -2.35 1.03
C GLY A 47 11.54 -2.50 0.03
N GLY A 48 11.17 -3.73 -0.34
CA GLY A 48 10.09 -3.93 -1.29
C GLY A 48 8.72 -3.53 -0.77
N SER A 49 7.88 -2.94 -1.63
CA SER A 49 6.51 -2.62 -1.28
C SER A 49 5.64 -3.87 -1.27
N ASP A 50 4.46 -3.77 -0.65
CA ASP A 50 3.53 -4.91 -0.58
C ASP A 50 2.82 -5.17 -1.91
N LEU A 51 2.65 -4.14 -2.71
CA LEU A 51 2.10 -4.27 -4.06
C LEU A 51 3.13 -3.83 -5.07
N LYS A 52 3.09 -4.43 -6.26
CA LYS A 52 3.96 -4.02 -7.36
C LYS A 52 3.12 -3.51 -8.51
N ASN A 53 3.77 -2.71 -9.36
CA ASN A 53 3.15 -2.12 -10.56
C ASN A 53 2.08 -1.09 -10.19
N THR A 54 2.31 -0.35 -9.11
CA THR A 54 1.51 0.81 -8.75
C THR A 54 2.33 2.06 -9.06
N PRO A 55 2.17 2.64 -10.25
CA PRO A 55 2.99 3.81 -10.61
C PRO A 55 2.85 4.94 -9.58
N TYR A 56 3.97 5.58 -9.28
CA TYR A 56 4.06 6.77 -8.43
C TYR A 56 3.84 6.55 -6.94
N ILE A 57 3.33 5.40 -6.50
CA ILE A 57 3.09 5.17 -5.08
C ILE A 57 3.79 3.89 -4.62
N TYR A 58 4.15 3.90 -3.35
CA TYR A 58 4.79 2.77 -2.67
C TYR A 58 3.83 2.33 -1.58
N VAL A 59 3.20 1.18 -1.75
CA VAL A 59 2.08 0.77 -0.90
C VAL A 59 2.52 -0.15 0.22
N GLU A 60 2.16 0.20 1.43
CA GLU A 60 2.27 -0.65 2.61
C GLU A 60 0.85 -0.99 3.08
N ALA A 61 0.48 -2.25 3.08
CA ALA A 61 -0.86 -2.68 3.45
C ALA A 61 -0.87 -3.19 4.89
N LYS A 62 -1.83 -2.70 5.68
CA LYS A 62 -1.99 -3.11 7.07
C LYS A 62 -3.42 -3.54 7.34
N ARG A 63 -3.60 -4.77 7.75
CA ARG A 63 -4.90 -5.28 8.17
C ARG A 63 -4.84 -5.60 9.65
N THR A 64 -5.14 -4.61 10.49
CA THR A 64 -5.01 -4.75 11.92
C THR A 64 -6.05 -3.90 12.63
N GLU A 65 -6.53 -4.39 13.77
CA GLU A 65 -7.46 -3.65 14.60
C GLU A 65 -6.76 -2.53 15.38
N LYS A 66 -5.48 -2.68 15.65
CA LYS A 66 -4.70 -1.67 16.34
C LYS A 66 -3.67 -1.10 15.38
N PHE A 67 -3.98 0.04 14.80
CA PHE A 67 -3.13 0.67 13.80
C PHE A 67 -2.32 1.81 14.43
N GLN A 68 -1.02 1.74 14.28
CA GLN A 68 -0.12 2.78 14.75
C GLN A 68 0.39 3.56 13.54
N ILE A 69 -0.26 4.66 13.28
CA ILE A 69 -0.06 5.46 12.06
C ILE A 69 1.38 5.89 11.88
N HIS A 70 1.94 6.55 12.90
CA HIS A 70 3.27 7.12 12.75
C HIS A 70 4.36 6.06 12.65
N GLN A 71 4.20 4.97 13.38
CA GLN A 71 5.17 3.88 13.32
C GLN A 71 5.14 3.21 11.96
N SER A 72 3.95 2.99 11.41
CA SER A 72 3.82 2.38 10.09
C SER A 72 4.39 3.28 9.01
N MET A 73 4.14 4.58 9.09
CA MET A 73 4.68 5.52 8.12
C MET A 73 6.20 5.57 8.19
N LYS A 74 6.75 5.58 9.40
CA LYS A 74 8.20 5.57 9.58
C LYS A 74 8.83 4.34 8.96
N GLN A 75 8.20 3.19 9.15
CA GLN A 75 8.72 1.95 8.59
C GLN A 75 8.73 1.98 7.06
N VAL A 76 7.68 2.47 6.44
CA VAL A 76 7.64 2.51 4.98
C VAL A 76 8.65 3.51 4.44
N GLU A 77 8.87 4.62 5.13
CA GLU A 77 9.89 5.58 4.73
C GLU A 77 11.30 4.99 4.81
N GLU A 78 11.56 4.19 5.83
CA GLU A 78 12.85 3.50 5.93
C GLU A 78 13.03 2.51 4.78
N ASN A 79 11.99 1.79 4.43
CA ASN A 79 12.04 0.84 3.32
C ASN A 79 12.27 1.54 1.99
N ILE A 80 11.68 2.71 1.82
CA ILE A 80 11.88 3.51 0.61
C ILE A 80 13.34 3.93 0.50
N GLN A 81 13.95 4.34 1.60
CA GLN A 81 15.36 4.72 1.59
C GLN A 81 16.25 3.54 1.21
N ILE A 82 15.94 2.36 1.74
CA ILE A 82 16.71 1.15 1.42
C ILE A 82 16.63 0.83 -0.06
N SER A 83 15.45 0.93 -0.65
CA SER A 83 15.22 0.60 -2.04
C SER A 83 15.54 1.76 -2.99
N GLU A 84 15.88 2.92 -2.44
CA GLU A 84 16.15 4.14 -3.21
C GLU A 84 14.98 4.54 -4.12
N SER A 85 13.77 4.22 -3.69
CA SER A 85 12.57 4.57 -4.44
C SER A 85 12.25 6.06 -4.28
N LYS A 86 11.70 6.65 -5.33
CA LYS A 86 11.20 8.02 -5.29
C LYS A 86 9.69 8.08 -5.25
N ASP A 87 9.05 6.94 -5.10
CA ASP A 87 7.60 6.86 -5.06
C ASP A 87 7.06 7.41 -3.74
N ILE A 88 5.81 7.83 -3.77
CA ILE A 88 5.13 8.37 -2.60
C ILE A 88 4.75 7.22 -1.67
N PRO A 89 5.17 7.26 -0.39
CA PRO A 89 4.77 6.23 0.55
C PRO A 89 3.31 6.36 0.94
N VAL A 90 2.57 5.28 0.80
CA VAL A 90 1.14 5.24 1.16
C VAL A 90 0.90 4.00 2.02
N VAL A 91 0.37 4.22 3.22
CA VAL A 91 -0.07 3.12 4.07
C VAL A 91 -1.57 2.96 3.89
N ILE A 92 -1.99 1.78 3.47
CA ILE A 92 -3.41 1.48 3.29
C ILE A 92 -3.80 0.49 4.38
N THR A 93 -4.81 0.84 5.16
CA THR A 93 -5.21 0.03 6.30
C THR A 93 -6.71 -0.19 6.31
N ARG A 94 -7.11 -1.38 6.77
CA ARG A 94 -8.53 -1.74 6.89
C ARG A 94 -8.74 -2.49 8.19
N ARG A 95 -9.81 -2.13 8.89
CA ARG A 95 -10.26 -2.88 10.06
C ARG A 95 -11.14 -4.04 9.61
N ASN A 96 -11.40 -4.95 10.54
CA ASN A 96 -12.36 -6.02 10.31
C ASN A 96 -13.75 -5.43 10.02
N ARG A 97 -14.53 -6.13 9.21
CA ARG A 97 -15.91 -5.74 8.88
C ARG A 97 -16.00 -4.43 8.11
N THR A 98 -14.93 -4.04 7.46
CA THR A 98 -14.89 -2.85 6.61
C THR A 98 -14.65 -3.31 5.18
N ASP A 99 -15.37 -2.76 4.24
CA ASP A 99 -15.17 -3.10 2.83
C ASP A 99 -13.83 -2.56 2.34
N THR A 100 -13.29 -3.21 1.33
CA THR A 100 -11.99 -2.80 0.77
C THR A 100 -12.00 -1.34 0.33
N GLY A 101 -13.09 -0.90 -0.29
CA GLY A 101 -13.19 0.48 -0.74
C GLY A 101 -13.24 1.50 0.39
N ASP A 102 -13.51 1.06 1.60
CA ASP A 102 -13.53 1.92 2.78
C ASP A 102 -12.23 1.87 3.56
N SER A 103 -11.21 1.21 3.02
CA SER A 103 -9.87 1.27 3.58
C SER A 103 -9.41 2.72 3.64
N LEU A 104 -8.56 3.02 4.62
CA LEU A 104 -8.01 4.36 4.77
C LEU A 104 -6.63 4.41 4.14
N CYS A 105 -6.34 5.51 3.46
CA CYS A 105 -5.01 5.76 2.91
C CYS A 105 -4.34 6.84 3.74
N VAL A 106 -3.15 6.54 4.24
CA VAL A 106 -2.37 7.49 5.03
C VAL A 106 -1.13 7.86 4.25
N LEU A 107 -0.95 9.13 4.00
CA LEU A 107 0.24 9.64 3.33
C LEU A 107 0.54 11.01 3.93
N LYS A 108 1.74 11.52 3.68
CA LYS A 108 2.11 12.82 4.21
C LYS A 108 1.35 13.93 3.52
N LEU A 109 1.08 15.00 4.26
CA LEU A 109 0.33 16.14 3.73
C LEU A 109 0.99 16.71 2.48
N ASP A 110 2.30 16.86 2.49
CA ASP A 110 3.00 17.41 1.32
C ASP A 110 2.78 16.54 0.08
N ASP A 111 2.80 15.23 0.25
CA ASP A 111 2.57 14.31 -0.87
C ASP A 111 1.13 14.40 -1.36
N PHE A 112 0.18 14.45 -0.43
CA PHE A 112 -1.22 14.61 -0.80
C PHE A 112 -1.44 15.94 -1.54
N LEU A 113 -0.84 17.02 -1.06
CA LEU A 113 -1.01 18.31 -1.70
C LEU A 113 -0.40 18.36 -3.09
N SER A 114 0.69 17.62 -3.31
CA SER A 114 1.24 17.51 -4.66
C SER A 114 0.25 16.87 -5.63
N MET A 115 -0.42 15.83 -5.19
CA MET A 115 -1.46 15.19 -5.99
C MET A 115 -2.66 16.11 -6.19
N TYR A 116 -3.09 16.77 -5.11
CA TYR A 116 -4.24 17.66 -5.17
C TYR A 116 -3.98 18.84 -6.11
N LYS A 117 -2.75 19.34 -6.11
CA LYS A 117 -2.37 20.41 -7.03
C LYS A 117 -2.59 20.00 -8.48
N LEU A 118 -2.25 18.77 -8.82
CA LEU A 118 -2.47 18.26 -10.17
C LEU A 118 -3.95 18.25 -10.53
N LEU A 119 -4.81 17.86 -9.58
CA LEU A 119 -6.24 17.87 -9.81
C LEU A 119 -6.77 19.28 -10.04
N VAL A 120 -6.33 20.23 -9.22
CA VAL A 120 -6.75 21.63 -9.35
C VAL A 120 -6.32 22.20 -10.70
N GLU A 121 -5.08 21.94 -11.10
CA GLU A 121 -4.56 22.41 -12.38
C GLU A 121 -5.33 21.83 -13.55
N LYS A 122 -5.68 20.54 -13.47
CA LYS A 122 -6.42 19.86 -14.53
C LYS A 122 -7.81 20.45 -14.71
N GLU A 123 -8.46 20.81 -13.61
CA GLU A 123 -9.81 21.37 -13.67
C GLU A 123 -9.82 22.88 -13.87
N GLU A 124 -8.65 23.49 -13.91
CA GLU A 124 -8.49 24.94 -14.04
C GLU A 124 -9.22 25.71 -12.95
N LEU A 125 -9.21 25.15 -11.75
CA LEU A 125 -9.86 25.79 -10.61
C LEU A 125 -8.96 26.81 -9.92
#